data_588c1573e62524f0e6da5e053298b088
#
_entry.id   588c1573e62524f0e6da5e053298b088
#
_cell.length_a   1.000
_cell.length_b   1.000
_cell.length_c   1.000
_cell.angle_alpha   90.00
_cell.angle_beta   90.00
_cell.angle_gamma   90.00
#
_symmetry.space_group_name_H-M   'P 1'
#
loop_
_entity.id
_entity.type
_entity.pdbx_description
1 polymer ?
#
loop_
_entity_poly.entity_id
_entity_poly.type
_entity_poly.pdbx_seq_one_letter_code
_entity_poly.pdbx_strand_id
1 'polypeptide(L)'
;ASMQNKYLLNLFSLEKSLVYYLNAINSNGKLIERLKNSAAKFGFTPENVEFIDDMTIENSQCYEQAEIYSNILASMMDARVSIVSNNLNWLMKTLTIITIAIMLPTLIVSIFSMNVHFPGKDHPLAFWGILGLALASVLMVRFVWWWRKW
;
A
#
# COMPACT_ATOMS: atom_id res chain seq x y z
N ALA A 1 -7.69 -7.04 -11.03
CA ALA A 1 -8.38 -5.94 -10.31
C ALA A 1 -9.53 -6.44 -9.41
N SER A 2 -10.45 -7.31 -9.89
CA SER A 2 -11.60 -7.78 -9.08
C SER A 2 -11.20 -8.61 -7.85
N MET A 3 -10.19 -9.46 -7.95
CA MET A 3 -9.72 -10.25 -6.80
C MET A 3 -9.07 -9.39 -5.72
N GLN A 4 -8.30 -8.35 -6.09
CA GLN A 4 -7.70 -7.45 -5.12
C GLN A 4 -8.74 -6.67 -4.31
N ASN A 5 -9.82 -6.24 -4.93
CA ASN A 5 -10.93 -5.55 -4.25
C ASN A 5 -11.67 -6.47 -3.27
N LYS A 6 -11.84 -7.74 -3.61
CA LYS A 6 -12.46 -8.73 -2.72
C LYS A 6 -11.66 -8.94 -1.43
N TYR A 7 -10.33 -9.01 -1.52
CA TYR A 7 -9.48 -9.11 -0.33
C TYR A 7 -9.55 -7.87 0.57
N LEU A 8 -9.63 -6.68 -0.01
CA LEU A 8 -9.81 -5.44 0.76
C LEU A 8 -11.15 -5.44 1.50
N LEU A 9 -12.23 -5.82 0.82
CA LEU A 9 -13.55 -5.92 1.46
C LEU A 9 -13.56 -6.94 2.60
N ASN A 10 -12.85 -8.06 2.46
CA ASN A 10 -12.72 -9.03 3.54
C ASN A 10 -11.93 -8.46 4.72
N LEU A 11 -10.85 -7.71 4.48
CA LEU A 11 -10.09 -7.04 5.56
C LEU A 11 -10.96 -6.03 6.31
N PHE A 12 -11.72 -5.20 5.61
CA PHE A 12 -12.67 -4.27 6.25
C PHE A 12 -13.75 -5.00 7.07
N SER A 13 -14.23 -6.14 6.56
CA SER A 13 -15.19 -6.96 7.31
C SER A 13 -14.59 -7.53 8.59
N LEU A 14 -13.31 -7.96 8.55
CA LEU A 14 -12.59 -8.44 9.73
C LEU A 14 -12.33 -7.32 10.73
N GLU A 15 -11.91 -6.14 10.27
CA GLU A 15 -11.72 -4.96 11.12
C GLU A 15 -13.01 -4.59 11.85
N LYS A 16 -14.12 -4.51 11.10
CA LYS A 16 -15.44 -4.25 11.68
C LYS A 16 -15.82 -5.30 12.71
N SER A 17 -15.54 -6.58 12.45
CA SER A 17 -15.82 -7.67 13.37
C SER A 17 -15.00 -7.54 14.66
N LEU A 18 -13.71 -7.19 14.57
CA LEU A 18 -12.84 -6.97 15.73
C LEU A 18 -13.33 -5.81 16.59
N VAL A 19 -13.82 -4.73 16.01
CA VAL A 19 -14.42 -3.61 16.74
C VAL A 19 -15.65 -4.07 17.54
N TYR A 20 -16.50 -4.92 16.96
CA TYR A 20 -17.65 -5.50 17.69
C TYR A 20 -17.20 -6.43 18.80
N TYR A 21 -16.17 -7.26 18.58
CA TYR A 21 -15.60 -8.11 19.63
C TYR A 21 -15.04 -7.30 20.78
N LEU A 22 -14.23 -6.28 20.51
CA LEU A 22 -13.68 -5.38 21.52
C LEU A 22 -14.79 -4.75 22.38
N ASN A 23 -15.84 -4.25 21.73
CA ASN A 23 -16.98 -3.66 22.43
C ASN A 23 -17.74 -4.68 23.28
N ALA A 24 -17.93 -5.91 22.79
CA ALA A 24 -18.58 -6.99 23.52
C ALA A 24 -17.75 -7.42 24.75
N ILE A 25 -16.44 -7.64 24.57
CA ILE A 25 -15.53 -8.03 25.65
C ILE A 25 -15.46 -6.93 26.73
N ASN A 26 -15.37 -5.66 26.32
CA ASN A 26 -15.41 -4.53 27.25
C ASN A 26 -16.74 -4.46 28.02
N SER A 27 -17.85 -4.72 27.36
CA SER A 27 -19.17 -4.78 28.01
C SER A 27 -19.29 -5.94 29.00
N ASN A 28 -18.72 -7.10 28.64
CA ASN A 28 -18.63 -8.25 29.53
C ASN A 28 -17.79 -7.92 30.77
N GLY A 29 -16.65 -7.27 30.62
CA GLY A 29 -15.81 -6.83 31.73
C GLY A 29 -16.56 -5.95 32.73
N LYS A 30 -17.32 -4.97 32.23
CA LYS A 30 -18.16 -4.11 33.06
C LYS A 30 -19.26 -4.89 33.81
N LEU A 31 -19.81 -5.95 33.19
CA LEU A 31 -20.80 -6.81 33.81
C LEU A 31 -20.17 -7.65 34.93
N ILE A 32 -19.00 -8.26 34.68
CA ILE A 32 -18.25 -9.06 35.64
C ILE A 32 -17.88 -8.20 36.85
N GLU A 33 -17.41 -6.97 36.63
CA GLU A 33 -17.09 -6.03 37.72
C GLU A 33 -18.32 -5.68 38.56
N ARG A 34 -19.47 -5.41 37.93
CA ARG A 34 -20.73 -5.17 38.66
C ARG A 34 -21.17 -6.38 39.45
N LEU A 35 -21.00 -7.58 38.90
CA LEU A 35 -21.31 -8.83 39.58
C LEU A 35 -20.44 -9.00 40.84
N LYS A 36 -19.12 -8.76 40.71
CA LYS A 36 -18.17 -8.78 41.83
C LYS A 36 -18.56 -7.79 42.93
N ASN A 37 -18.85 -6.54 42.55
CA ASN A 37 -19.25 -5.49 43.50
C ASN A 37 -20.59 -5.79 44.22
N SER A 38 -21.40 -6.63 43.62
CA SER A 38 -22.69 -7.02 44.18
C SER A 38 -22.66 -8.41 44.87
N ALA A 39 -21.49 -9.03 44.97
CA ALA A 39 -21.30 -10.39 45.48
C ALA A 39 -21.95 -10.63 46.84
N ALA A 40 -21.81 -9.67 47.76
CA ALA A 40 -22.43 -9.73 49.09
C ALA A 40 -23.96 -9.74 49.05
N LYS A 41 -24.58 -9.03 48.10
CA LYS A 41 -26.04 -8.98 47.92
C LYS A 41 -26.59 -10.30 47.36
N PHE A 42 -25.79 -11.01 46.56
CA PHE A 42 -26.17 -12.30 45.99
C PHE A 42 -25.82 -13.49 46.87
N GLY A 43 -25.17 -13.26 48.04
CA GLY A 43 -24.77 -14.33 48.96
C GLY A 43 -23.65 -15.22 48.39
N PHE A 44 -22.78 -14.69 47.59
CA PHE A 44 -21.66 -15.43 47.00
C PHE A 44 -20.65 -15.84 48.07
N THR A 45 -20.18 -17.08 48.00
CA THR A 45 -19.10 -17.59 48.83
C THR A 45 -17.75 -16.98 48.42
N PRO A 46 -16.72 -17.02 49.29
CA PRO A 46 -15.38 -16.58 48.93
C PRO A 46 -14.83 -17.27 47.67
N GLU A 47 -15.12 -18.56 47.50
CA GLU A 47 -14.74 -19.32 46.26
C GLU A 47 -15.40 -18.75 45.00
N ASN A 48 -16.68 -18.35 45.12
CA ASN A 48 -17.40 -17.72 44.00
C ASN A 48 -16.78 -16.36 43.63
N VAL A 49 -16.30 -15.60 44.60
CA VAL A 49 -15.64 -14.31 44.37
C VAL A 49 -14.28 -14.54 43.72
N GLU A 50 -13.51 -15.53 44.14
CA GLU A 50 -12.23 -15.92 43.51
C GLU A 50 -12.44 -16.31 42.03
N PHE A 51 -13.49 -17.09 41.75
CA PHE A 51 -13.85 -17.45 40.39
C PHE A 51 -14.21 -16.23 39.50
N ILE A 52 -14.90 -15.23 40.09
CA ILE A 52 -15.20 -13.97 39.39
C ILE A 52 -13.92 -13.17 39.14
N ASP A 53 -12.92 -13.24 40.01
CA ASP A 53 -11.62 -12.60 39.81
C ASP A 53 -10.86 -13.25 38.67
N ASP A 54 -10.85 -14.57 38.58
CA ASP A 54 -10.27 -15.28 37.43
C ASP A 54 -10.95 -14.89 36.12
N MET A 55 -12.30 -14.83 36.13
CA MET A 55 -13.04 -14.36 34.95
C MET A 55 -12.68 -12.93 34.54
N THR A 56 -12.39 -12.06 35.52
CA THR A 56 -11.97 -10.68 35.26
C THR A 56 -10.62 -10.65 34.57
N ILE A 57 -9.66 -11.46 35.04
CA ILE A 57 -8.32 -11.59 34.46
C ILE A 57 -8.41 -12.12 33.03
N GLU A 58 -9.15 -13.21 32.83
CA GLU A 58 -9.32 -13.80 31.50
C GLU A 58 -10.00 -12.84 30.50
N ASN A 59 -11.04 -12.12 30.94
CA ASN A 59 -11.70 -11.13 30.11
C ASN A 59 -10.74 -9.99 29.72
N SER A 60 -9.88 -9.54 30.65
CA SER A 60 -8.85 -8.53 30.35
C SER A 60 -7.83 -9.03 29.35
N GLN A 61 -7.36 -10.27 29.47
CA GLN A 61 -6.46 -10.89 28.50
C GLN A 61 -7.09 -11.01 27.13
N CYS A 62 -8.36 -11.43 27.05
CA CYS A 62 -9.11 -11.48 25.81
C CYS A 62 -9.24 -10.08 25.15
N TYR A 63 -9.47 -9.05 25.96
CA TYR A 63 -9.55 -7.67 25.48
C TYR A 63 -8.22 -7.21 24.87
N GLU A 64 -7.12 -7.37 25.62
CA GLU A 64 -5.77 -7.01 25.17
C GLU A 64 -5.40 -7.75 23.88
N GLN A 65 -5.70 -9.05 23.82
CA GLN A 65 -5.41 -9.84 22.62
C GLN A 65 -6.22 -9.36 21.41
N ALA A 66 -7.50 -9.06 21.60
CA ALA A 66 -8.33 -8.51 20.51
C ALA A 66 -7.86 -7.12 20.06
N GLU A 67 -7.39 -6.27 20.99
CA GLU A 67 -6.81 -4.97 20.70
C GLU A 67 -5.52 -5.10 19.89
N ILE A 68 -4.63 -6.02 20.27
CA ILE A 68 -3.40 -6.32 19.51
C ILE A 68 -3.74 -6.74 18.09
N TYR A 69 -4.69 -7.66 17.90
CA TYR A 69 -5.09 -8.09 16.56
C TYR A 69 -5.72 -6.97 15.75
N SER A 70 -6.49 -6.08 16.37
CA SER A 70 -7.05 -4.90 15.72
C SER A 70 -5.94 -3.96 15.21
N ASN A 71 -4.94 -3.70 16.05
CA ASN A 71 -3.79 -2.86 15.70
C ASN A 71 -2.92 -3.48 14.59
N ILE A 72 -2.70 -4.80 14.65
CA ILE A 72 -1.99 -5.52 13.59
C ILE A 72 -2.74 -5.41 12.27
N LEU A 73 -4.07 -5.60 12.28
CA LEU A 73 -4.89 -5.53 11.08
C LEU A 73 -4.86 -4.12 10.45
N ALA A 74 -5.00 -3.08 11.28
CA ALA A 74 -4.87 -1.69 10.83
C ALA A 74 -3.50 -1.42 10.19
N SER A 75 -2.42 -1.86 10.86
CA SER A 75 -1.05 -1.73 10.32
C SER A 75 -0.86 -2.48 8.99
N MET A 76 -1.47 -3.66 8.84
CA MET A 76 -1.45 -4.41 7.59
C MET A 76 -2.20 -3.69 6.47
N MET A 77 -3.30 -3.01 6.77
CA MET A 77 -4.05 -2.20 5.79
C MET A 77 -3.21 -1.01 5.31
N ASP A 78 -2.56 -0.29 6.23
CA ASP A 78 -1.68 0.84 5.90
C ASP A 78 -0.46 0.40 5.08
N ALA A 79 0.17 -0.71 5.47
CA ALA A 79 1.26 -1.30 4.71
C ALA A 79 0.83 -1.66 3.28
N ARG A 80 -0.37 -2.20 3.10
CA ARG A 80 -0.91 -2.54 1.78
C ARG A 80 -1.16 -1.31 0.91
N VAL A 81 -1.72 -0.24 1.47
CA VAL A 81 -1.89 1.04 0.76
C VAL A 81 -0.53 1.56 0.30
N SER A 82 0.47 1.51 1.17
CA SER A 82 1.84 1.92 0.83
C SER A 82 2.45 1.08 -0.29
N ILE A 83 2.27 -0.24 -0.28
CA ILE A 83 2.74 -1.15 -1.34
C ILE A 83 2.05 -0.83 -2.67
N VAL A 84 0.73 -0.63 -2.67
CA VAL A 84 -0.02 -0.27 -3.89
C VAL A 84 0.46 1.06 -4.44
N SER A 85 0.63 2.08 -3.59
CA SER A 85 1.16 3.39 -3.97
C SER A 85 2.57 3.28 -4.57
N ASN A 86 3.44 2.48 -3.96
CA ASN A 86 4.81 2.26 -4.46
C ASN A 86 4.81 1.55 -5.82
N ASN A 87 3.94 0.55 -6.01
CA ASN A 87 3.77 -0.13 -7.30
C ASN A 87 3.26 0.82 -8.39
N LEU A 88 2.31 1.71 -8.07
CA LEU A 88 1.83 2.73 -9.00
C LEU A 88 2.95 3.70 -9.38
N ASN A 89 3.75 4.16 -8.41
CA ASN A 89 4.90 5.01 -8.67
C ASN A 89 5.92 4.33 -9.58
N TRP A 90 6.17 3.05 -9.39
CA TRP A 90 7.06 2.27 -10.26
C TRP A 90 6.51 2.17 -11.69
N LEU A 91 5.21 1.89 -11.84
CA LEU A 91 4.55 1.86 -13.15
C LEU A 91 4.62 3.22 -13.86
N MET A 92 4.33 4.31 -13.12
CA MET A 92 4.40 5.67 -13.66
C MET A 92 5.83 6.03 -14.11
N LYS A 93 6.86 5.69 -13.31
CA LYS A 93 8.26 5.86 -13.70
C LYS A 93 8.58 5.10 -14.98
N THR A 94 8.19 3.84 -15.06
CA THR A 94 8.45 3.00 -16.23
C THR A 94 7.78 3.56 -17.47
N LEU A 95 6.50 3.98 -17.35
CA LEU A 95 5.75 4.59 -18.45
C LEU A 95 6.41 5.90 -18.93
N THR A 96 6.83 6.74 -17.98
CA THR A 96 7.52 8.00 -18.29
C THR A 96 8.83 7.75 -19.07
N ILE A 97 9.63 6.77 -18.65
CA ILE A 97 10.88 6.43 -19.33
C ILE A 97 10.63 5.94 -20.77
N ILE A 98 9.63 5.06 -20.94
CA ILE A 98 9.23 4.57 -22.27
C ILE A 98 8.78 5.74 -23.15
N THR A 99 7.97 6.64 -22.60
CA THR A 99 7.50 7.83 -23.32
C THR A 99 8.67 8.70 -23.78
N ILE A 100 9.60 9.02 -22.88
CA ILE A 100 10.79 9.84 -23.22
C ILE A 100 11.66 9.11 -24.26
N ALA A 101 11.83 7.79 -24.13
CA ALA A 101 12.63 7.00 -25.06
C ALA A 101 12.07 7.00 -26.49
N ILE A 102 10.76 7.16 -26.65
CA ILE A 102 10.09 7.28 -27.95
C ILE A 102 10.05 8.74 -28.41
N MET A 103 9.79 9.68 -27.50
CA MET A 103 9.64 11.10 -27.87
C MET A 103 10.95 11.74 -28.37
N LEU A 104 12.09 11.43 -27.74
CA LEU A 104 13.37 12.05 -28.12
C LEU A 104 13.79 11.73 -29.55
N PRO A 105 13.87 10.47 -30.01
CA PRO A 105 14.17 10.19 -31.39
C PRO A 105 13.12 10.72 -32.37
N THR A 106 11.83 10.70 -31.99
CA THR A 106 10.74 11.24 -32.81
C THR A 106 10.90 12.74 -32.99
N LEU A 107 11.25 13.47 -31.92
CA LEU A 107 11.54 14.91 -31.99
C LEU A 107 12.69 15.20 -32.96
N ILE A 108 13.80 14.44 -32.90
CA ILE A 108 14.96 14.60 -33.77
C ILE A 108 14.53 14.40 -35.23
N VAL A 109 13.90 13.28 -35.54
CA VAL A 109 13.45 12.99 -36.91
C VAL A 109 12.44 14.03 -37.40
N SER A 110 11.53 14.50 -36.54
CA SER A 110 10.54 15.53 -36.90
C SER A 110 11.18 16.88 -37.26
N ILE A 111 12.19 17.32 -36.51
CA ILE A 111 12.92 18.57 -36.82
C ILE A 111 13.59 18.50 -38.21
N PHE A 112 14.22 17.37 -38.50
CA PHE A 112 14.90 17.21 -39.82
C PHE A 112 13.95 16.90 -40.97
N SER A 113 12.70 16.53 -40.70
CA SER A 113 11.66 16.32 -41.72
C SER A 113 10.97 17.63 -42.18
N MET A 114 11.25 18.75 -41.53
CA MET A 114 10.69 20.05 -41.92
C MET A 114 11.19 20.49 -43.30
N ASN A 115 10.31 21.16 -44.07
CA ASN A 115 10.66 21.74 -45.39
C ASN A 115 11.50 23.02 -45.29
N VAL A 116 12.41 23.09 -44.33
CA VAL A 116 13.35 24.21 -44.15
C VAL A 116 14.73 23.78 -44.57
N HIS A 117 15.49 24.70 -45.22
CA HIS A 117 16.88 24.45 -45.59
C HIS A 117 17.73 24.41 -44.30
N PHE A 118 18.39 23.28 -44.07
CA PHE A 118 19.38 23.15 -43.00
C PHE A 118 20.74 22.77 -43.59
N PRO A 119 21.86 23.15 -42.94
CA PRO A 119 23.20 22.83 -43.45
C PRO A 119 23.40 21.32 -43.54
N GLY A 120 23.77 20.81 -44.73
CA GLY A 120 24.03 19.38 -44.94
C GLY A 120 22.85 18.57 -45.49
N LYS A 121 21.71 19.18 -45.81
CA LYS A 121 20.53 18.49 -46.35
C LYS A 121 20.83 17.69 -47.62
N ASP A 122 21.67 18.23 -48.51
CA ASP A 122 22.01 17.64 -49.79
C ASP A 122 23.19 16.65 -49.72
N HIS A 123 23.73 16.40 -48.54
CA HIS A 123 24.84 15.48 -48.36
C HIS A 123 24.33 14.02 -48.33
N PRO A 124 24.98 13.08 -49.09
CA PRO A 124 24.53 11.68 -49.18
C PRO A 124 24.52 10.94 -47.84
N LEU A 125 25.28 11.42 -46.86
CA LEU A 125 25.31 10.85 -45.52
C LEU A 125 24.33 11.50 -44.53
N ALA A 126 23.53 12.49 -44.92
CA ALA A 126 22.59 13.20 -44.04
C ALA A 126 21.59 12.24 -43.39
N PHE A 127 21.06 11.29 -44.14
CA PHE A 127 20.16 10.26 -43.62
C PHE A 127 20.79 9.43 -42.49
N TRP A 128 22.02 8.96 -42.71
CA TRP A 128 22.74 8.16 -41.68
C TRP A 128 23.11 8.98 -40.45
N GLY A 129 23.39 10.27 -40.62
CA GLY A 129 23.65 11.20 -39.52
C GLY A 129 22.42 11.40 -38.63
N ILE A 130 21.25 11.63 -39.24
CA ILE A 130 19.99 11.78 -38.48
C ILE A 130 19.62 10.48 -37.76
N LEU A 131 19.75 9.33 -38.44
CA LEU A 131 19.49 8.02 -37.83
C LEU A 131 20.44 7.75 -36.66
N GLY A 132 21.74 8.10 -36.81
CA GLY A 132 22.73 7.99 -35.75
C GLY A 132 22.41 8.85 -34.53
N LEU A 133 21.96 10.10 -34.75
CA LEU A 133 21.50 10.99 -33.67
C LEU A 133 20.28 10.45 -32.97
N ALA A 134 19.30 9.91 -33.69
CA ALA A 134 18.12 9.30 -33.12
C ALA A 134 18.46 8.07 -32.24
N LEU A 135 19.35 7.20 -32.71
CA LEU A 135 19.84 6.05 -31.95
C LEU A 135 20.65 6.47 -30.70
N ALA A 136 21.52 7.48 -30.85
CA ALA A 136 22.30 8.04 -29.74
C ALA A 136 21.38 8.58 -28.62
N SER A 137 20.28 9.23 -29.00
CA SER A 137 19.29 9.73 -28.00
C SER A 137 18.65 8.60 -27.17
N VAL A 138 18.32 7.45 -27.78
CA VAL A 138 17.80 6.28 -27.06
C VAL A 138 18.85 5.69 -26.12
N LEU A 139 20.11 5.59 -26.59
CA LEU A 139 21.21 5.10 -25.75
C LEU A 139 21.50 6.04 -24.58
N MET A 140 21.38 7.35 -24.79
CA MET A 140 21.51 8.35 -23.72
C MET A 140 20.43 8.17 -22.65
N VAL A 141 19.17 7.99 -23.03
CA VAL A 141 18.07 7.74 -22.09
C VAL A 141 18.34 6.47 -21.29
N ARG A 142 18.76 5.38 -21.97
CA ARG A 142 19.11 4.12 -21.32
C ARG A 142 20.28 4.27 -20.36
N PHE A 143 21.31 5.03 -20.73
CA PHE A 143 22.48 5.30 -19.90
C PHE A 143 22.11 6.09 -18.64
N VAL A 144 21.32 7.17 -18.78
CA VAL A 144 20.85 7.98 -17.65
C VAL A 144 19.99 7.14 -16.70
N TRP A 145 19.14 6.28 -17.25
CA TRP A 145 18.34 5.38 -16.46
C TRP A 145 19.19 4.38 -15.65
N TRP A 146 20.17 3.80 -16.28
CA TRP A 146 21.08 2.85 -15.63
C TRP A 146 21.96 3.54 -14.57
N TRP A 147 22.46 4.73 -14.86
CA TRP A 147 23.34 5.48 -13.94
C TRP A 147 22.61 5.97 -12.72
N ARG A 148 21.39 6.41 -12.84
CA ARG A 148 20.58 6.88 -11.71
C ARG A 148 20.02 5.75 -10.83
N LYS A 149 20.21 4.47 -11.15
CA LYS A 149 19.69 3.30 -10.41
C LYS A 149 18.20 3.46 -10.00
N TRP A 150 17.41 3.97 -10.92
CA TRP A 150 16.00 4.24 -10.71
C TRP A 150 15.18 2.93 -10.74
#